data_9a2e2610966ec836a7c1cad7f22caa9c
#
_entry.id   9a2e2610966ec836a7c1cad7f22caa9c
#
_cell.length_a   1.000
_cell.length_b   1.000
_cell.length_c   1.000
_cell.angle_alpha   90.00
_cell.angle_beta   90.00
_cell.angle_gamma   90.00
#
_symmetry.space_group_name_H-M   'P 1'
#
loop_
_entity.id
_entity.type
_entity.pdbx_description
1 polymer ?
#
loop_
_entity_poly.entity_id
_entity_poly.type
_entity_poly.pdbx_seq_one_letter_code
_entity_poly.pdbx_strand_id
1 'polypeptide(L)'
;MGSIEVIPVNLEERSYEIFVGVNILKDIGEVIQRKFGQRKILIVTDQDVASLWLNTVVESLKRVNLECEVACVPPGESSKSFYQLESLLNQFFEAQLARDGLILALGGGVVGDLAGFAAAVAMRGVDFI
;
A
#
# COMPACT_ATOMS: atom_id res chain seq x y z
N MET A 1 -23.55 7.64 8.55
CA MET A 1 -22.15 7.27 8.73
C MET A 1 -22.03 5.83 9.16
N GLY A 2 -21.33 4.99 8.41
CA GLY A 2 -21.13 3.61 8.76
C GLY A 2 -20.20 3.45 9.96
N SER A 3 -20.42 2.42 10.75
CA SER A 3 -19.51 2.07 11.82
C SER A 3 -18.25 1.41 11.24
N ILE A 4 -17.11 1.65 11.86
CA ILE A 4 -15.86 0.97 11.52
C ILE A 4 -15.67 -0.17 12.50
N GLU A 5 -15.47 -1.35 11.98
CA GLU A 5 -15.11 -2.50 12.79
C GLU A 5 -13.61 -2.68 12.74
N VAL A 6 -13.00 -2.83 13.91
CA VAL A 6 -11.55 -3.05 14.02
C VAL A 6 -11.33 -4.46 14.52
N ILE A 7 -10.61 -5.25 13.73
CA ILE A 7 -10.31 -6.64 14.06
C ILE A 7 -8.82 -6.75 14.38
N PRO A 8 -8.46 -7.00 15.65
CA PRO A 8 -7.06 -7.16 16.00
C PRO A 8 -6.54 -8.55 15.56
N VAL A 9 -5.33 -8.58 15.05
CA VAL A 9 -4.60 -9.82 14.77
C VAL A 9 -3.40 -9.85 15.71
N ASN A 10 -3.47 -10.68 16.72
CA ASN A 10 -2.49 -10.73 17.81
C ASN A 10 -1.34 -11.67 17.45
N LEU A 11 -0.21 -11.10 17.05
CA LEU A 11 1.01 -11.82 16.70
C LEU A 11 2.20 -11.30 17.52
N GLU A 12 1.96 -10.92 18.76
CA GLU A 12 2.94 -10.29 19.64
C GLU A 12 3.51 -9.02 19.01
N GLU A 13 4.82 -8.96 18.74
CA GLU A 13 5.47 -7.78 18.17
C GLU A 13 5.03 -7.47 16.75
N ARG A 14 4.47 -8.46 16.03
CA ARG A 14 3.99 -8.31 14.67
C ARG A 14 2.48 -8.13 14.57
N SER A 15 1.86 -7.82 15.70
CA SER A 15 0.41 -7.60 15.75
C SER A 15 -0.02 -6.44 14.86
N TYR A 16 -1.20 -6.55 14.28
CA TYR A 16 -1.77 -5.50 13.44
C TYR A 16 -3.29 -5.51 13.58
N GLU A 17 -3.93 -4.53 12.96
CA GLU A 17 -5.38 -4.37 13.00
C GLU A 17 -5.95 -4.37 11.59
N ILE A 18 -7.14 -4.96 11.44
CA ILE A 18 -7.90 -4.89 10.20
C ILE A 18 -9.10 -3.98 10.42
N PHE A 19 -9.23 -2.97 9.57
CA PHE A 19 -10.35 -2.03 9.62
C PHE A 19 -11.36 -2.39 8.55
N VAL A 20 -12.61 -2.59 8.94
CA VAL A 20 -13.70 -2.94 8.03
C VAL A 20 -14.79 -1.89 8.18
N GLY A 21 -15.20 -1.30 7.08
CA GLY A 21 -16.26 -0.28 7.09
C GLY A 21 -16.60 0.17 5.69
N VAL A 22 -17.63 1.01 5.61
CA VAL A 22 -18.08 1.61 4.35
C VAL A 22 -17.42 2.98 4.19
N ASN A 23 -16.87 3.24 3.01
CA ASN A 23 -16.23 4.53 2.67
C ASN A 23 -15.07 4.91 3.59
N ILE A 24 -14.39 3.95 4.17
CA ILE A 24 -13.27 4.23 5.08
C ILE A 24 -11.96 4.56 4.35
N LEU A 25 -11.87 4.27 3.06
CA LEU A 25 -10.66 4.52 2.29
C LEU A 25 -10.26 6.00 2.27
N LYS A 26 -11.22 6.89 2.33
CA LYS A 26 -10.98 8.34 2.38
C LYS A 26 -10.19 8.79 3.62
N ASP A 27 -10.11 7.95 4.64
CA ASP A 27 -9.42 8.26 5.89
C ASP A 27 -8.07 7.55 6.01
N ILE A 28 -7.60 6.90 4.93
CA ILE A 28 -6.37 6.12 4.96
C ILE A 28 -5.15 6.94 5.35
N GLY A 29 -5.09 8.19 4.91
CA GLY A 29 -3.97 9.07 5.25
C GLY A 29 -3.85 9.32 6.74
N GLU A 30 -4.96 9.56 7.41
CA GLU A 30 -4.97 9.77 8.86
C GLU A 30 -4.58 8.52 9.62
N VAL A 31 -5.04 7.36 9.16
CA VAL A 31 -4.69 6.07 9.78
C VAL A 31 -3.20 5.81 9.65
N ILE A 32 -2.63 6.02 8.46
CA ILE A 32 -1.21 5.82 8.22
C ILE A 32 -0.38 6.77 9.07
N GLN A 33 -0.72 8.05 9.08
CA GLN A 33 0.02 9.04 9.86
C GLN A 33 0.02 8.69 11.35
N ARG A 34 -1.10 8.24 11.87
CA ARG A 34 -1.23 7.88 13.28
C ARG A 34 -0.40 6.65 13.64
N LYS A 35 -0.36 5.65 12.75
CA LYS A 35 0.32 4.39 13.03
C LYS A 35 1.79 4.37 12.65
N PHE A 36 2.16 5.07 11.58
CA PHE A 36 3.51 4.99 11.01
C PHE A 36 4.24 6.32 11.01
N GLY A 37 3.55 7.44 11.25
CA GLY A 37 4.16 8.77 11.22
C GLY A 37 4.40 9.27 9.80
N GLN A 38 5.34 10.21 9.66
CA GLN A 38 5.68 10.80 8.37
C GLN A 38 6.63 9.87 7.62
N ARG A 39 6.12 9.24 6.57
CA ARG A 39 6.89 8.36 5.71
C ARG A 39 6.56 8.66 4.27
N LYS A 40 7.51 8.42 3.38
CA LYS A 40 7.23 8.43 1.95
C LYS A 40 6.44 7.17 1.61
N ILE A 41 5.33 7.35 0.91
CA ILE A 41 4.42 6.25 0.56
C ILE A 41 4.61 5.91 -0.91
N LEU A 42 4.77 4.63 -1.22
CA LEU A 42 4.68 4.14 -2.58
C LEU A 42 3.41 3.29 -2.70
N ILE A 43 2.47 3.77 -3.48
CA ILE A 43 1.20 3.07 -3.72
C ILE A 43 1.42 2.08 -4.86
N VAL A 44 1.17 0.79 -4.59
CA VAL A 44 1.19 -0.26 -5.62
C VAL A 44 -0.25 -0.61 -5.92
N THR A 45 -0.64 -0.52 -7.18
CA THR A 45 -2.02 -0.78 -7.60
C THR A 45 -2.04 -1.34 -9.02
N ASP A 46 -3.18 -1.84 -9.47
CA ASP A 46 -3.40 -2.16 -10.86
C ASP A 46 -4.20 -1.07 -11.57
N GLN A 47 -4.24 -1.14 -12.89
CA GLN A 47 -4.89 -0.10 -13.72
C GLN A 47 -6.40 0.01 -13.46
N ASP A 48 -7.07 -1.10 -13.20
CA ASP A 48 -8.52 -1.10 -12.97
C ASP A 48 -8.86 -0.46 -11.63
N VAL A 49 -8.14 -0.83 -10.58
CA VAL A 49 -8.35 -0.25 -9.25
C VAL A 49 -7.94 1.22 -9.24
N ALA A 50 -6.86 1.57 -9.92
CA ALA A 50 -6.39 2.95 -9.99
C ALA A 50 -7.45 3.88 -10.56
N SER A 51 -8.14 3.47 -11.62
CA SER A 51 -9.18 4.29 -12.24
C SER A 51 -10.36 4.56 -11.31
N LEU A 52 -10.59 3.70 -10.32
CA LEU A 52 -11.72 3.81 -9.40
C LEU A 52 -11.34 4.49 -8.09
N TRP A 53 -10.17 4.19 -7.53
CA TRP A 53 -9.88 4.51 -6.13
C TRP A 53 -8.58 5.28 -5.89
N LEU A 54 -7.70 5.39 -6.88
CA LEU A 54 -6.40 6.02 -6.66
C LEU A 54 -6.53 7.48 -6.20
N ASN A 55 -7.41 8.24 -6.82
CA ASN A 55 -7.58 9.65 -6.45
C ASN A 55 -8.03 9.81 -5.00
N THR A 56 -8.92 8.94 -4.54
CA THR A 56 -9.39 8.95 -3.15
C THR A 56 -8.22 8.77 -2.19
N VAL A 57 -7.34 7.81 -2.49
CA VAL A 57 -6.17 7.53 -1.65
C VAL A 57 -5.17 8.68 -1.69
N VAL A 58 -4.84 9.17 -2.87
CA VAL A 58 -3.87 10.26 -3.03
C VAL A 58 -4.34 11.52 -2.32
N GLU A 59 -5.61 11.88 -2.45
CA GLU A 59 -6.17 13.04 -1.75
C GLU A 59 -6.12 12.88 -0.24
N SER A 60 -6.41 11.67 0.25
CA SER A 60 -6.33 11.38 1.68
C SER A 60 -4.92 11.56 2.22
N LEU A 61 -3.92 11.07 1.49
CA LEU A 61 -2.51 11.22 1.87
C LEU A 61 -2.08 12.67 1.85
N LYS A 62 -2.50 13.43 0.84
CA LYS A 62 -2.17 14.84 0.72
C LYS A 62 -2.73 15.67 1.87
N ARG A 63 -3.91 15.36 2.33
CA ARG A 63 -4.53 16.10 3.44
C ARG A 63 -3.71 16.05 4.72
N VAL A 64 -2.91 15.02 4.90
CA VAL A 64 -2.04 14.87 6.07
C VAL A 64 -0.56 15.05 5.72
N ASN A 65 -0.28 15.62 4.54
CA ASN A 65 1.07 15.95 4.07
C ASN A 65 2.00 14.73 3.95
N LEU A 66 1.45 13.58 3.59
CA LEU A 66 2.25 12.40 3.29
C LEU A 66 2.62 12.41 1.80
N GLU A 67 3.92 12.41 1.53
CA GLU A 67 4.43 12.33 0.16
C GLU A 67 4.17 10.94 -0.41
N CYS A 68 3.65 10.86 -1.64
CA CYS A 68 3.37 9.58 -2.28
C CYS A 68 3.74 9.57 -3.76
N GLU A 69 4.08 8.38 -4.23
CA GLU A 69 4.22 8.06 -5.64
C GLU A 69 3.45 6.78 -5.94
N VAL A 70 3.27 6.48 -7.21
CA VAL A 70 2.43 5.35 -7.64
C VAL A 70 3.23 4.42 -8.54
N ALA A 71 3.16 3.13 -8.25
CA ALA A 71 3.66 2.06 -9.11
C ALA A 71 2.46 1.23 -9.56
N CYS A 72 2.28 1.11 -10.86
CA CYS A 72 1.13 0.41 -11.43
C CYS A 72 1.57 -0.89 -12.07
N VAL A 73 0.78 -1.96 -11.86
CA VAL A 73 1.00 -3.27 -12.48
C VAL A 73 -0.21 -3.63 -13.32
N PRO A 74 -0.06 -4.51 -14.32
CA PRO A 74 -1.22 -4.99 -15.08
C PRO A 74 -2.18 -5.76 -14.17
N PRO A 75 -3.50 -5.67 -14.40
CA PRO A 75 -4.47 -6.41 -13.60
C PRO A 75 -4.45 -7.91 -13.91
N GLY A 76 -4.86 -8.72 -12.94
CA GLY A 76 -5.08 -10.15 -13.12
C GLY A 76 -3.91 -11.03 -12.68
N GLU A 77 -4.15 -12.34 -12.66
CA GLU A 77 -3.19 -13.34 -12.17
C GLU A 77 -1.88 -13.37 -12.96
N SER A 78 -1.89 -12.93 -14.21
CA SER A 78 -0.68 -12.86 -15.02
C SER A 78 0.37 -11.90 -14.45
N SER A 79 -0.02 -11.00 -13.53
CA SER A 79 0.92 -10.12 -12.85
C SER A 79 1.77 -10.87 -11.82
N LYS A 80 1.35 -12.06 -11.38
CA LYS A 80 2.15 -12.90 -10.48
C LYS A 80 3.26 -13.60 -11.26
N SER A 81 4.32 -12.87 -11.60
CA SER A 81 5.44 -13.40 -12.35
C SER A 81 6.73 -12.72 -11.92
N PHE A 82 7.87 -13.37 -12.19
CA PHE A 82 9.17 -12.76 -11.91
C PHE A 82 9.39 -11.49 -12.72
N TYR A 83 8.86 -11.44 -13.93
CA TYR A 83 8.95 -10.22 -14.75
C TYR A 83 8.26 -9.04 -14.08
N GLN A 84 7.06 -9.23 -13.58
CA GLN A 84 6.34 -8.17 -12.89
C GLN A 84 6.97 -7.81 -11.55
N LEU A 85 7.53 -8.78 -10.85
CA LEU A 85 8.28 -8.50 -9.62
C LEU A 85 9.50 -7.63 -9.92
N GLU A 86 10.27 -7.97 -10.95
CA GLU A 86 11.43 -7.17 -11.34
C GLU A 86 11.02 -5.77 -11.75
N SER A 87 9.97 -5.64 -12.54
CA SER A 87 9.42 -4.34 -12.94
C SER A 87 9.03 -3.51 -11.72
N LEU A 88 8.38 -4.11 -10.76
CA LEU A 88 7.95 -3.42 -9.54
C LEU A 88 9.15 -2.98 -8.69
N LEU A 89 10.15 -3.83 -8.54
CA LEU A 89 11.37 -3.47 -7.81
C LEU A 89 12.12 -2.31 -8.48
N ASN A 90 12.14 -2.28 -9.82
CA ASN A 90 12.71 -1.16 -10.56
C ASN A 90 11.92 0.13 -10.31
N GLN A 91 10.61 0.06 -10.22
CA GLN A 91 9.79 1.22 -9.88
C GLN A 91 10.07 1.71 -8.45
N PHE A 92 10.31 0.80 -7.51
CA PHE A 92 10.71 1.17 -6.16
C PHE A 92 12.03 1.94 -6.18
N PHE A 93 12.99 1.48 -6.98
CA PHE A 93 14.28 2.13 -7.12
C PHE A 93 14.14 3.52 -7.75
N GLU A 94 13.39 3.63 -8.83
CA GLU A 94 13.16 4.91 -9.51
C GLU A 94 12.44 5.92 -8.63
N ALA A 95 11.51 5.46 -7.79
CA ALA A 95 10.80 6.29 -6.83
C ALA A 95 11.69 6.70 -5.65
N GLN A 96 12.92 6.20 -5.59
CA GLN A 96 13.85 6.46 -4.49
C GLN A 96 13.25 6.07 -3.14
N LEU A 97 12.57 4.94 -3.12
CA LEU A 97 11.99 4.41 -1.88
C LEU A 97 13.12 4.00 -0.95
N ALA A 98 13.19 4.62 0.22
CA ALA A 98 14.17 4.26 1.23
C ALA A 98 13.58 3.17 2.14
N ARG A 99 14.44 2.56 2.95
CA ARG A 99 14.01 1.49 3.86
C ARG A 99 12.96 1.95 4.87
N ASP A 100 12.97 3.21 5.23
CA ASP A 100 11.97 3.81 6.11
C ASP A 100 10.68 4.22 5.40
N GLY A 101 10.58 3.98 4.11
CA GLY A 101 9.35 4.21 3.36
C GLY A 101 8.28 3.18 3.69
N LEU A 102 7.10 3.39 3.15
CA LEU A 102 5.96 2.50 3.35
C LEU A 102 5.33 2.16 2.00
N ILE A 103 5.12 0.87 1.76
CA ILE A 103 4.41 0.42 0.57
C ILE A 103 2.93 0.24 0.93
N LEU A 104 2.07 0.90 0.17
CA LEU A 104 0.62 0.79 0.31
C LEU A 104 0.08 -0.01 -0.87
N ALA A 105 -0.37 -1.23 -0.61
CA ALA A 105 -0.99 -2.07 -1.63
C ALA A 105 -2.48 -1.71 -1.74
N LEU A 106 -2.87 -1.21 -2.89
CA LEU A 106 -4.25 -0.82 -3.17
C LEU A 106 -4.82 -1.75 -4.24
N GLY A 107 -5.61 -2.73 -3.84
CA GLY A 107 -6.19 -3.69 -4.77
C GLY A 107 -6.63 -4.97 -4.11
N GLY A 108 -6.80 -5.99 -4.91
CA GLY A 108 -7.16 -7.32 -4.45
C GLY A 108 -5.95 -8.19 -4.12
N GLY A 109 -6.17 -9.51 -4.08
CA GLY A 109 -5.14 -10.47 -3.68
C GLY A 109 -3.89 -10.46 -4.55
N VAL A 110 -4.04 -10.27 -5.86
CA VAL A 110 -2.88 -10.24 -6.78
C VAL A 110 -1.95 -9.07 -6.45
N VAL A 111 -2.52 -7.87 -6.29
CA VAL A 111 -1.74 -6.68 -5.95
C VAL A 111 -1.12 -6.85 -4.57
N GLY A 112 -1.88 -7.31 -3.59
CA GLY A 112 -1.40 -7.51 -2.23
C GLY A 112 -0.26 -8.51 -2.16
N ASP A 113 -0.38 -9.65 -2.86
CA ASP A 113 0.64 -10.68 -2.87
C ASP A 113 1.93 -10.18 -3.53
N LEU A 114 1.81 -9.51 -4.68
CA LEU A 114 2.97 -9.00 -5.41
C LEU A 114 3.67 -7.89 -4.63
N ALA A 115 2.90 -6.94 -4.10
CA ALA A 115 3.45 -5.84 -3.32
C ALA A 115 4.11 -6.33 -2.04
N GLY A 116 3.49 -7.29 -1.35
CA GLY A 116 4.05 -7.86 -0.12
C GLY A 116 5.34 -8.60 -0.37
N PHE A 117 5.42 -9.38 -1.44
CA PHE A 117 6.65 -10.07 -1.80
C PHE A 117 7.76 -9.08 -2.17
N ALA A 118 7.42 -8.07 -2.97
CA ALA A 118 8.39 -7.04 -3.35
C ALA A 118 8.89 -6.27 -2.13
N ALA A 119 8.01 -5.94 -1.19
CA ALA A 119 8.40 -5.28 0.07
C ALA A 119 9.35 -6.14 0.88
N ALA A 120 9.12 -7.45 0.92
CA ALA A 120 9.96 -8.38 1.69
C ALA A 120 11.38 -8.47 1.12
N VAL A 121 11.54 -8.39 -0.20
CA VAL A 121 12.87 -8.51 -0.83
C VAL A 121 13.55 -7.17 -1.04
N ALA A 122 12.80 -6.07 -1.06
CA ALA A 122 13.37 -4.73 -1.24
C ALA A 122 14.14 -4.30 0.00
N MET A 123 15.41 -3.92 -0.17
CA MET A 123 16.24 -3.37 0.92
C MET A 123 16.20 -4.22 2.20
N ARG A 124 16.05 -5.53 2.06
CA ARG A 124 15.94 -6.49 3.18
C ARG A 124 14.67 -6.30 4.03
N GLY A 125 13.63 -5.82 3.39
CA GLY A 125 12.33 -5.64 4.01
C GLY A 125 11.96 -4.17 4.19
N VAL A 126 10.84 -3.80 3.60
CA VAL A 126 10.21 -2.48 3.74
C VAL A 126 8.80 -2.74 4.28
N ASP A 127 8.33 -1.89 5.17
CA ASP A 127 6.98 -2.04 5.72
C ASP A 127 5.93 -1.89 4.63
N PHE A 128 4.84 -2.64 4.74
CA PHE A 128 3.73 -2.50 3.82
C PHE A 128 2.37 -2.68 4.50
N ILE A 129 1.38 -2.09 3.91
CA ILE A 129 -0.02 -2.23 4.32
C ILE A 129 -0.91 -2.43 3.11
#